data_42ebbea0f11f9a68a077dc4fc7f30d41
#
_entry.id   42ebbea0f11f9a68a077dc4fc7f30d41
#
_cell.length_a   1.000
_cell.length_b   1.000
_cell.length_c   1.000
_cell.angle_alpha   90.00
_cell.angle_beta   90.00
_cell.angle_gamma   90.00
#
_symmetry.space_group_name_H-M   'P 1'
#
loop_
_entity.id
_entity.type
_entity.pdbx_description
1 polymer ?
#
loop_
_entity_poly.entity_id
_entity_poly.type
_entity_poly.pdbx_seq_one_letter_code
_entity_poly.pdbx_strand_id
1 'polypeptide(L)'
;MVEETSNKMKSRAVELFCKEFGPPSRETVKVKAWDIRRDLGVVVQVDQPNKEQAAYVWLPYPPDNYTVPEIALEYPGEAGRHSNTYPSPGLGRGLPALKLIVHTESELSDTVAYIRALRDSLPLPEVKLDPVEESAQSIAVDVSRMPPVKEQPPRREAIPRSVQREVWQRDGGRCVECGMREKLCFDHIVSFSRGGSNTVRNLQLLCERCKLSKGNRI
;
A
#
# COMPACT_ATOMS: atom_id res chain seq x y z
N MET A 1 -2.95 -26.54 31.69
CA MET A 1 -3.69 -25.34 31.25
C MET A 1 -2.64 -24.27 31.10
N VAL A 2 -2.26 -23.95 29.86
CA VAL A 2 -1.37 -22.80 29.56
C VAL A 2 -2.28 -21.59 29.57
N GLU A 3 -2.22 -20.76 30.61
CA GLU A 3 -2.82 -19.43 30.58
C GLU A 3 -2.23 -18.70 29.38
N GLU A 4 -3.05 -18.49 28.38
CA GLU A 4 -2.78 -17.58 27.27
C GLU A 4 -2.60 -16.20 27.91
N THR A 5 -1.36 -15.79 28.14
CA THR A 5 -1.03 -14.45 28.65
C THR A 5 -1.49 -13.46 27.59
N SER A 6 -2.73 -13.02 27.69
CA SER A 6 -3.31 -12.00 26.83
C SER A 6 -2.36 -10.81 26.80
N ASN A 7 -1.97 -10.36 25.59
CA ASN A 7 -1.10 -9.20 25.44
C ASN A 7 -1.85 -7.94 25.91
N LYS A 8 -1.62 -7.56 27.14
CA LYS A 8 -2.28 -6.43 27.82
C LYS A 8 -2.04 -5.11 27.07
N MET A 9 -0.88 -4.94 26.47
CA MET A 9 -0.56 -3.70 25.76
C MET A 9 -1.42 -3.51 24.50
N LYS A 10 -1.69 -4.58 23.72
CA LYS A 10 -2.61 -4.51 22.58
C LYS A 10 -4.02 -4.09 23.00
N SER A 11 -4.55 -4.72 24.04
CA SER A 11 -5.89 -4.40 24.57
C SER A 11 -5.95 -2.96 25.07
N ARG A 12 -4.92 -2.53 25.77
CA ARG A 12 -4.82 -1.17 26.28
C ARG A 12 -4.71 -0.13 25.17
N ALA A 13 -3.94 -0.41 24.13
CA ALA A 13 -3.85 0.45 22.96
C ALA A 13 -5.22 0.61 22.28
N VAL A 14 -5.93 -0.50 22.05
CA VAL A 14 -7.28 -0.44 21.46
C VAL A 14 -8.25 0.37 22.33
N GLU A 15 -8.26 0.15 23.64
CA GLU A 15 -9.11 0.89 24.58
C GLU A 15 -8.84 2.40 24.52
N LEU A 16 -7.57 2.80 24.59
CA LEU A 16 -7.18 4.19 24.53
C LEU A 16 -7.53 4.84 23.20
N PHE A 17 -7.30 4.14 22.09
CA PHE A 17 -7.66 4.63 20.75
C PHE A 17 -9.18 4.77 20.59
N CYS A 18 -9.97 3.85 21.12
CA CYS A 18 -11.42 3.97 21.14
C CYS A 18 -11.89 5.19 21.95
N LYS A 19 -11.25 5.45 23.10
CA LYS A 19 -11.54 6.61 23.95
C LYS A 19 -11.22 7.93 23.23
N GLU A 20 -10.09 7.98 22.52
CA GLU A 20 -9.57 9.22 21.92
C GLU A 20 -10.17 9.53 20.54
N PHE A 21 -10.37 8.52 19.72
CA PHE A 21 -10.75 8.67 18.32
C PHE A 21 -12.11 8.04 17.98
N GLY A 22 -12.82 7.54 19.01
CA GLY A 22 -14.11 6.85 18.81
C GLY A 22 -13.95 5.38 18.39
N PRO A 23 -15.05 4.73 18.01
CA PRO A 23 -15.02 3.33 17.56
C PRO A 23 -14.18 3.18 16.28
N PRO A 24 -13.53 2.02 16.07
CA PRO A 24 -12.75 1.79 14.86
C PRO A 24 -13.64 1.85 13.61
N SER A 25 -13.16 2.52 12.57
CA SER A 25 -13.83 2.58 11.26
C SER A 25 -13.82 1.23 10.54
N ARG A 26 -12.83 0.38 10.88
CA ARG A 26 -12.72 -0.98 10.36
C ARG A 26 -12.12 -1.93 11.41
N GLU A 27 -12.78 -3.06 11.58
CA GLU A 27 -12.35 -4.11 12.50
C GLU A 27 -12.26 -5.46 11.78
N THR A 28 -11.19 -6.20 12.03
CA THR A 28 -10.97 -7.57 11.57
C THR A 28 -10.33 -8.38 12.69
N VAL A 29 -10.24 -9.70 12.54
CA VAL A 29 -9.51 -10.57 13.47
C VAL A 29 -8.02 -10.24 13.60
N LYS A 30 -7.46 -9.43 12.70
CA LYS A 30 -6.03 -9.10 12.66
C LYS A 30 -5.71 -7.66 13.01
N VAL A 31 -6.62 -6.74 12.74
CA VAL A 31 -6.39 -5.30 12.95
C VAL A 31 -7.66 -4.58 13.34
N LYS A 32 -7.50 -3.49 14.11
CA LYS A 32 -8.48 -2.43 14.29
C LYS A 32 -7.91 -1.14 13.70
N ALA A 33 -8.71 -0.42 12.92
CA ALA A 33 -8.26 0.74 12.19
C ALA A 33 -9.19 1.93 12.42
N TRP A 34 -8.61 3.12 12.44
CA TRP A 34 -9.29 4.41 12.56
C TRP A 34 -8.91 5.29 11.38
N ASP A 35 -9.89 5.77 10.64
CA ASP A 35 -9.71 6.72 9.55
C ASP A 35 -9.87 8.13 10.14
N ILE A 36 -8.78 8.68 10.68
CA ILE A 36 -8.79 9.94 11.44
C ILE A 36 -8.96 11.14 10.52
N ARG A 37 -8.32 11.09 9.35
CA ARG A 37 -8.40 12.13 8.31
C ARG A 37 -8.22 11.45 6.94
N ARG A 38 -8.52 12.17 5.84
CA ARG A 38 -8.41 11.66 4.45
C ARG A 38 -7.07 11.01 4.10
N ASP A 39 -5.99 11.48 4.72
CA ASP A 39 -4.59 11.07 4.50
C ASP A 39 -3.97 10.44 5.75
N LEU A 40 -4.71 10.36 6.85
CA LEU A 40 -4.25 9.86 8.14
C LEU A 40 -5.13 8.71 8.63
N GLY A 41 -4.72 7.50 8.32
CA GLY A 41 -5.25 6.28 8.92
C GLY A 41 -4.32 5.73 10.00
N VAL A 42 -4.90 5.19 11.06
CA VAL A 42 -4.16 4.52 12.15
C VAL A 42 -4.61 3.08 12.22
N VAL A 43 -3.67 2.15 12.32
CA VAL A 43 -3.99 0.72 12.40
C VAL A 43 -3.27 0.08 13.57
N VAL A 44 -4.03 -0.45 14.52
CA VAL A 44 -3.50 -1.29 15.60
C VAL A 44 -3.59 -2.75 15.16
N GLN A 45 -2.44 -3.44 15.17
CA GLN A 45 -2.36 -4.84 14.82
C GLN A 45 -2.68 -5.70 16.04
N VAL A 46 -3.73 -6.53 15.97
CA VAL A 46 -4.19 -7.34 17.11
C VAL A 46 -3.78 -8.81 17.02
N ASP A 47 -3.41 -9.30 15.83
CA ASP A 47 -2.86 -10.64 15.64
C ASP A 47 -1.36 -10.75 16.00
N GLN A 48 -0.67 -9.63 16.13
CA GLN A 48 0.76 -9.55 16.47
C GLN A 48 1.03 -8.35 17.39
N PRO A 49 2.11 -8.37 18.20
CA PRO A 49 2.99 -9.50 18.47
C PRO A 49 2.35 -10.53 19.41
N ASN A 50 2.77 -11.79 19.31
CA ASN A 50 2.26 -12.87 20.20
C ASN A 50 3.28 -13.27 21.28
N LYS A 51 4.55 -12.90 21.09
CA LYS A 51 5.65 -13.31 21.98
C LYS A 51 6.13 -12.21 22.93
N GLU A 52 5.70 -10.98 22.73
CA GLU A 52 6.10 -9.82 23.53
C GLU A 52 4.89 -8.99 23.95
N GLN A 53 5.01 -8.29 25.09
CA GLN A 53 3.99 -7.38 25.61
C GLN A 53 4.17 -6.01 24.92
N ALA A 54 3.78 -5.93 23.67
CA ALA A 54 3.85 -4.70 22.88
C ALA A 54 2.57 -4.53 22.04
N ALA A 55 2.30 -3.31 21.61
CA ALA A 55 1.31 -3.01 20.58
C ALA A 55 2.00 -2.49 19.32
N TYR A 56 1.62 -3.00 18.15
CA TYR A 56 2.08 -2.50 16.86
C TYR A 56 1.06 -1.54 16.29
N VAL A 57 1.49 -0.28 16.15
CA VAL A 57 0.65 0.79 15.60
C VAL A 57 1.25 1.26 14.28
N TRP A 58 0.45 1.21 13.22
CA TRP A 58 0.85 1.64 11.89
C TRP A 58 0.27 2.99 11.55
N LEU A 59 1.10 3.88 11.01
CA LEU A 59 0.78 5.24 10.60
C LEU A 59 1.32 5.50 9.19
N PRO A 60 0.72 6.42 8.41
CA PRO A 60 1.39 7.01 7.26
C PRO A 60 2.70 7.65 7.67
N TYR A 61 3.64 7.74 6.74
CA TYR A 61 4.86 8.51 6.96
C TYR A 61 4.48 10.00 7.12
N PRO A 62 4.98 10.68 8.16
CA PRO A 62 4.60 12.07 8.44
C PRO A 62 5.20 13.03 7.41
N PRO A 63 4.67 14.24 7.27
CA PRO A 63 5.33 15.33 6.54
C PRO A 63 6.71 15.69 7.13
N ASP A 64 7.59 16.28 6.32
CA ASP A 64 9.00 16.60 6.67
C ASP A 64 9.16 17.49 7.92
N ASN A 65 8.12 18.24 8.29
CA ASN A 65 8.13 19.10 9.47
C ASN A 65 7.82 18.36 10.80
N TYR A 66 7.62 17.04 10.75
CA TYR A 66 7.38 16.21 11.93
C TYR A 66 8.58 15.29 12.20
N THR A 67 9.01 15.24 13.45
CA THR A 67 10.03 14.30 13.90
C THR A 67 9.43 12.89 13.98
N VAL A 68 10.12 11.91 13.42
CA VAL A 68 9.74 10.50 13.55
C VAL A 68 10.03 10.03 14.98
N PRO A 69 9.08 9.42 15.70
CA PRO A 69 9.31 8.90 17.04
C PRO A 69 10.42 7.83 17.08
N GLU A 70 11.24 7.80 18.13
CA GLU A 70 12.33 6.82 18.28
C GLU A 70 11.84 5.36 18.30
N ILE A 71 10.61 5.13 18.76
CA ILE A 71 9.97 3.78 18.78
C ILE A 71 9.45 3.34 17.41
N ALA A 72 9.65 4.15 16.38
CA ALA A 72 9.15 3.87 15.04
C ALA A 72 10.16 3.11 14.18
N LEU A 73 9.67 2.11 13.47
CA LEU A 73 10.36 1.50 12.35
C LEU A 73 9.81 2.09 11.04
N GLU A 74 10.71 2.55 10.20
CA GLU A 74 10.36 3.10 8.90
C GLU A 74 10.20 1.99 7.86
N TYR A 75 9.11 2.05 7.11
CA TYR A 75 8.82 1.15 6.00
C TYR A 75 8.75 1.96 4.72
N PRO A 76 9.78 1.93 3.87
CA PRO A 76 9.74 2.56 2.55
C PRO A 76 8.62 1.94 1.70
N GLY A 77 8.15 2.69 0.72
CA GLY A 77 6.99 2.27 -0.11
C GLY A 77 7.16 0.92 -0.80
N GLU A 78 8.41 0.54 -1.11
CA GLU A 78 8.73 -0.75 -1.73
C GLU A 78 8.76 -1.91 -0.72
N ALA A 79 8.92 -1.63 0.57
CA ALA A 79 8.92 -2.65 1.61
C ALA A 79 7.51 -3.25 1.80
N GLY A 80 7.44 -4.56 1.78
CA GLY A 80 6.19 -5.27 2.09
C GLY A 80 5.82 -5.07 3.57
N ARG A 81 4.54 -4.80 3.83
CA ARG A 81 4.00 -4.72 5.19
C ARG A 81 2.70 -5.49 5.32
N HIS A 82 2.16 -5.57 6.52
CA HIS A 82 0.92 -6.30 6.79
C HIS A 82 -0.23 -5.83 5.88
N SER A 83 -0.82 -6.75 5.11
CA SER A 83 -1.79 -6.44 4.05
C SER A 83 -3.04 -5.69 4.54
N ASN A 84 -3.41 -5.89 5.80
CA ASN A 84 -4.58 -5.23 6.40
C ASN A 84 -4.33 -3.76 6.78
N THR A 85 -3.11 -3.23 6.59
CA THR A 85 -2.83 -1.79 6.75
C THR A 85 -3.22 -1.01 5.50
N TYR A 86 -3.10 -1.61 4.31
CA TYR A 86 -3.28 -0.91 3.02
C TYR A 86 -4.64 -0.24 2.79
N PRO A 87 -5.77 -0.75 3.31
CA PRO A 87 -7.05 -0.08 3.10
C PRO A 87 -7.22 1.23 3.87
N SER A 88 -6.34 1.53 4.84
CA SER A 88 -6.48 2.74 5.66
C SER A 88 -5.86 3.97 4.99
N PRO A 89 -6.42 5.18 5.21
CA PRO A 89 -5.96 6.42 4.61
C PRO A 89 -4.45 6.66 4.82
N GLY A 90 -3.75 7.08 3.79
CA GLY A 90 -2.31 7.33 3.81
C GLY A 90 -1.43 6.06 3.88
N LEU A 91 -2.04 4.88 4.05
CA LEU A 91 -1.34 3.60 4.16
C LEU A 91 -1.45 2.73 2.89
N GLY A 92 -1.73 3.34 1.74
CA GLY A 92 -1.83 2.64 0.46
C GLY A 92 -0.55 1.87 0.07
N ARG A 93 -0.69 0.95 -0.90
CA ARG A 93 0.48 0.26 -1.44
C ARG A 93 1.42 1.23 -2.14
N GLY A 94 2.72 1.03 -1.97
CA GLY A 94 3.74 1.91 -2.53
C GLY A 94 3.97 3.19 -1.73
N LEU A 95 3.14 3.49 -0.72
CA LEU A 95 3.37 4.63 0.17
C LEU A 95 4.25 4.22 1.35
N PRO A 96 5.18 5.08 1.80
CA PRO A 96 5.95 4.84 3.01
C PRO A 96 5.05 4.85 4.24
N ALA A 97 5.46 4.17 5.30
CA ALA A 97 4.72 4.08 6.54
C ALA A 97 5.64 3.96 7.74
N LEU A 98 5.11 4.29 8.91
CA LEU A 98 5.74 4.02 10.20
C LEU A 98 5.05 2.85 10.90
N LYS A 99 5.84 2.02 11.57
CA LYS A 99 5.36 1.03 12.53
C LYS A 99 5.92 1.40 13.90
N LEU A 100 5.09 1.89 14.79
CA LEU A 100 5.46 2.15 16.17
C LEU A 100 5.34 0.86 16.97
N ILE A 101 6.38 0.54 17.76
CA ILE A 101 6.42 -0.62 18.66
C ILE A 101 6.28 -0.09 20.09
N VAL A 102 5.10 -0.18 20.64
CA VAL A 102 4.72 0.42 21.93
C VAL A 102 4.78 -0.65 23.01
N HIS A 103 5.66 -0.48 23.99
CA HIS A 103 5.86 -1.41 25.12
C HIS A 103 5.28 -0.89 26.43
N THR A 104 5.15 0.44 26.59
CA THR A 104 4.78 1.07 27.85
C THR A 104 3.57 1.99 27.72
N GLU A 105 2.91 2.28 28.84
CA GLU A 105 1.80 3.25 28.89
C GLU A 105 2.27 4.68 28.53
N SER A 106 3.51 5.04 28.85
CA SER A 106 4.08 6.32 28.48
C SER A 106 4.21 6.44 26.96
N GLU A 107 4.85 5.45 26.32
CA GLU A 107 4.97 5.39 24.87
C GLU A 107 3.61 5.38 24.16
N LEU A 108 2.61 4.73 24.78
CA LEU A 108 1.25 4.72 24.24
C LEU A 108 0.62 6.12 24.31
N SER A 109 0.80 6.84 25.42
CA SER A 109 0.33 8.21 25.59
C SER A 109 1.03 9.16 24.60
N ASP A 110 2.33 9.01 24.42
CA ASP A 110 3.13 9.78 23.47
C ASP A 110 2.70 9.49 22.02
N THR A 111 2.40 8.22 21.71
CA THR A 111 1.84 7.80 20.41
C THR A 111 0.51 8.51 20.14
N VAL A 112 -0.40 8.57 21.12
CA VAL A 112 -1.68 9.27 20.97
C VAL A 112 -1.47 10.76 20.78
N ALA A 113 -0.55 11.38 21.55
CA ALA A 113 -0.23 12.80 21.43
C ALA A 113 0.35 13.11 20.03
N TYR A 114 1.22 12.25 19.53
CA TYR A 114 1.79 12.36 18.19
C TYR A 114 0.71 12.28 17.10
N ILE A 115 -0.22 11.33 17.20
CA ILE A 115 -1.33 11.19 16.24
C ILE A 115 -2.27 12.42 16.31
N ARG A 116 -2.50 12.96 17.49
CA ARG A 116 -3.27 14.22 17.64
C ARG A 116 -2.57 15.38 16.92
N ALA A 117 -1.26 15.53 17.13
CA ALA A 117 -0.49 16.56 16.43
C ALA A 117 -0.58 16.43 14.91
N LEU A 118 -0.49 15.21 14.39
CA LEU A 118 -0.67 14.93 12.96
C LEU A 118 -2.10 15.24 12.49
N ARG A 119 -3.11 14.91 13.29
CA ARG A 119 -4.52 15.22 12.99
C ARG A 119 -4.77 16.72 12.91
N ASP A 120 -4.24 17.45 13.86
CA ASP A 120 -4.49 18.88 14.03
C ASP A 120 -3.60 19.75 13.12
N SER A 121 -2.59 19.13 12.46
CA SER A 121 -1.84 19.81 11.41
C SER A 121 -2.74 20.11 10.21
N LEU A 122 -2.62 21.32 9.68
CA LEU A 122 -3.33 21.66 8.43
C LEU A 122 -2.91 20.68 7.34
N PRO A 123 -3.85 20.12 6.55
CA PRO A 123 -3.50 19.35 5.39
C PRO A 123 -2.64 20.23 4.49
N LEU A 124 -1.60 19.65 3.87
CA LEU A 124 -0.87 20.32 2.80
C LEU A 124 -1.92 20.84 1.81
N PRO A 125 -1.81 22.11 1.35
CA PRO A 125 -2.75 22.64 0.37
C PRO A 125 -2.79 21.64 -0.79
N GLU A 126 -3.99 21.15 -1.12
CA GLU A 126 -4.19 20.40 -2.35
C GLU A 126 -3.63 21.28 -3.45
N VAL A 127 -2.56 20.85 -4.11
CA VAL A 127 -2.20 21.42 -5.39
C VAL A 127 -3.35 21.02 -6.31
N LYS A 128 -4.36 21.88 -6.38
CA LYS A 128 -5.35 21.79 -7.43
C LYS A 128 -4.55 21.95 -8.72
N LEU A 129 -4.36 20.86 -9.42
CA LEU A 129 -4.07 20.93 -10.84
C LEU A 129 -5.33 21.52 -11.45
N ASP A 130 -5.35 22.85 -11.55
CA ASP A 130 -6.34 23.51 -12.36
C ASP A 130 -6.26 22.90 -13.76
N PRO A 131 -7.39 22.59 -14.39
CA PRO A 131 -7.36 22.13 -15.76
C PRO A 131 -6.63 23.21 -16.56
N VAL A 132 -5.54 22.81 -17.22
CA VAL A 132 -4.78 23.69 -18.10
C VAL A 132 -5.73 24.15 -19.18
N GLU A 133 -6.28 25.35 -19.02
CA GLU A 133 -6.89 26.05 -20.15
C GLU A 133 -5.80 26.29 -21.19
N GLU A 134 -6.00 25.68 -22.32
CA GLU A 134 -5.15 25.73 -23.50
C GLU A 134 -5.19 27.19 -24.07
N SER A 135 -4.41 28.08 -23.45
CA SER A 135 -4.07 29.36 -24.09
C SER A 135 -2.74 29.20 -24.81
N ALA A 136 -2.85 28.92 -26.09
CA ALA A 136 -1.75 28.93 -27.03
C ALA A 136 -1.07 30.31 -27.09
N GLN A 137 -0.01 30.49 -26.30
CA GLN A 137 0.98 31.53 -26.55
C GLN A 137 2.34 30.86 -26.67
N SER A 138 2.81 30.79 -27.90
CA SER A 138 4.10 30.26 -28.32
C SER A 138 5.24 31.05 -27.66
N ILE A 139 5.85 30.47 -26.62
CA ILE A 139 7.17 30.88 -26.17
C ILE A 139 8.15 29.88 -26.75
N ALA A 140 8.91 30.28 -27.76
CA ALA A 140 10.00 29.49 -28.30
C ALA A 140 11.10 29.36 -27.26
N VAL A 141 11.15 28.21 -26.57
CA VAL A 141 12.25 27.82 -25.69
C VAL A 141 13.30 27.11 -26.55
N ASP A 142 14.51 27.65 -26.57
CA ASP A 142 15.67 27.06 -27.23
C ASP A 142 16.02 25.71 -26.60
N VAL A 143 15.71 24.62 -27.31
CA VAL A 143 15.86 23.21 -26.87
C VAL A 143 17.33 22.73 -26.94
N SER A 144 18.28 23.56 -27.39
CA SER A 144 19.67 23.12 -27.63
C SER A 144 20.55 23.06 -26.36
N ARG A 145 20.04 23.36 -25.18
CA ARG A 145 20.83 23.41 -23.91
C ARG A 145 20.41 22.49 -22.78
N MET A 146 19.55 21.49 -23.02
CA MET A 146 19.21 20.51 -21.99
C MET A 146 20.08 19.24 -22.12
N PRO A 147 20.71 18.76 -21.02
CA PRO A 147 21.41 17.49 -21.05
C PRO A 147 20.38 16.36 -21.27
N PRO A 148 20.76 15.25 -21.94
CA PRO A 148 19.84 14.17 -22.25
C PRO A 148 19.29 13.57 -20.95
N VAL A 149 17.98 13.73 -20.74
CA VAL A 149 17.24 13.01 -19.70
C VAL A 149 17.29 11.54 -20.10
N LYS A 150 18.02 10.72 -19.35
CA LYS A 150 17.97 9.26 -19.49
C LYS A 150 16.56 8.83 -19.13
N GLU A 151 15.73 8.57 -20.13
CA GLU A 151 14.44 7.91 -19.94
C GLU A 151 14.68 6.54 -19.29
N GLN A 152 14.33 6.44 -18.00
CA GLN A 152 14.29 5.14 -17.35
C GLN A 152 13.14 4.35 -17.99
N PRO A 153 13.35 3.09 -18.38
CA PRO A 153 12.27 2.29 -18.95
C PRO A 153 11.11 2.22 -17.96
N PRO A 154 9.85 2.30 -18.44
CA PRO A 154 8.67 2.31 -17.58
C PRO A 154 8.71 1.08 -16.66
N ARG A 155 8.66 1.31 -15.34
CA ARG A 155 8.61 0.22 -14.34
C ARG A 155 7.35 -0.60 -14.60
N ARG A 156 7.51 -1.93 -14.67
CA ARG A 156 6.37 -2.85 -14.79
C ARG A 156 5.49 -2.72 -13.54
N GLU A 157 4.31 -2.19 -13.71
CA GLU A 157 3.29 -2.23 -12.67
C GLU A 157 2.82 -3.68 -12.46
N ALA A 158 2.65 -4.06 -11.19
CA ALA A 158 2.12 -5.38 -10.85
C ALA A 158 0.66 -5.51 -11.33
N ILE A 159 0.30 -6.65 -11.89
CA ILE A 159 -1.09 -6.93 -12.32
C ILE A 159 -2.00 -6.85 -11.09
N PRO A 160 -3.06 -6.00 -11.08
CA PRO A 160 -3.99 -5.89 -9.97
C PRO A 160 -4.65 -7.25 -9.64
N ARG A 161 -4.86 -7.55 -8.37
CA ARG A 161 -5.45 -8.83 -7.94
C ARG A 161 -6.90 -9.03 -8.43
N SER A 162 -7.66 -7.95 -8.60
CA SER A 162 -8.98 -8.00 -9.23
C SER A 162 -8.89 -8.55 -10.65
N VAL A 163 -7.98 -7.99 -11.44
CA VAL A 163 -7.72 -8.42 -12.82
C VAL A 163 -7.23 -9.88 -12.86
N GLN A 164 -6.30 -10.26 -11.96
CA GLN A 164 -5.85 -11.65 -11.86
C GLN A 164 -7.00 -12.63 -11.58
N ARG A 165 -7.92 -12.26 -10.68
CA ARG A 165 -9.09 -13.09 -10.33
C ARG A 165 -10.03 -13.24 -11.51
N GLU A 166 -10.33 -12.17 -12.22
CA GLU A 166 -11.22 -12.20 -13.39
C GLU A 166 -10.62 -13.04 -14.53
N VAL A 167 -9.32 -12.87 -14.82
CA VAL A 167 -8.62 -13.70 -15.82
C VAL A 167 -8.62 -15.17 -15.38
N TRP A 168 -8.38 -15.47 -14.09
CA TRP A 168 -8.43 -16.84 -13.58
C TRP A 168 -9.81 -17.47 -13.73
N GLN A 169 -10.87 -16.73 -13.44
CA GLN A 169 -12.25 -17.20 -13.60
C GLN A 169 -12.60 -17.41 -15.08
N ARG A 170 -12.28 -16.44 -15.94
CA ARG A 170 -12.54 -16.53 -17.39
C ARG A 170 -11.86 -17.73 -18.02
N ASP A 171 -10.59 -17.99 -17.68
CA ASP A 171 -9.76 -19.05 -18.27
C ASP A 171 -9.94 -20.41 -17.54
N GLY A 172 -10.80 -20.46 -16.50
CA GLY A 172 -11.13 -21.66 -15.75
C GLY A 172 -9.95 -22.30 -15.03
N GLY A 173 -8.95 -21.50 -14.60
CA GLY A 173 -7.74 -21.99 -13.93
C GLY A 173 -6.93 -22.99 -14.78
N ARG A 174 -6.86 -22.77 -16.08
CA ARG A 174 -6.12 -23.60 -17.03
C ARG A 174 -5.39 -22.76 -18.08
N CYS A 175 -4.33 -23.31 -18.64
CA CYS A 175 -3.64 -22.70 -19.79
C CYS A 175 -4.59 -22.62 -21.00
N VAL A 176 -4.76 -21.44 -21.56
CA VAL A 176 -5.68 -21.22 -22.71
C VAL A 176 -5.18 -21.91 -23.99
N GLU A 177 -3.87 -22.21 -24.09
CA GLU A 177 -3.26 -22.86 -25.25
C GLU A 177 -3.38 -24.39 -25.21
N CYS A 178 -3.05 -25.02 -24.05
CA CYS A 178 -2.96 -26.47 -23.97
C CYS A 178 -3.84 -27.10 -22.90
N GLY A 179 -4.60 -26.32 -22.14
CA GLY A 179 -5.50 -26.80 -21.11
C GLY A 179 -4.85 -27.29 -19.81
N MET A 180 -3.51 -27.27 -19.68
CA MET A 180 -2.78 -27.69 -18.48
C MET A 180 -3.16 -26.82 -17.29
N ARG A 181 -3.24 -27.42 -16.09
CA ARG A 181 -3.61 -26.73 -14.85
C ARG A 181 -2.44 -26.48 -13.90
N GLU A 182 -1.26 -26.90 -14.27
CA GLU A 182 -0.05 -26.77 -13.45
C GLU A 182 0.85 -25.66 -13.97
N LYS A 183 1.62 -25.05 -13.06
CA LYS A 183 2.60 -24.00 -13.36
C LYS A 183 2.01 -22.87 -14.22
N LEU A 184 0.82 -22.44 -13.87
CA LEU A 184 0.13 -21.35 -14.56
C LEU A 184 0.71 -19.99 -14.15
N CYS A 185 0.83 -19.11 -15.15
CA CYS A 185 1.23 -17.72 -14.95
C CYS A 185 0.36 -16.79 -15.80
N PHE A 186 0.18 -15.57 -15.35
CA PHE A 186 -0.45 -14.51 -16.14
C PHE A 186 0.51 -14.02 -17.20
N ASP A 187 0.05 -13.95 -18.42
CA ASP A 187 0.81 -13.49 -19.56
C ASP A 187 0.05 -12.44 -20.35
N HIS A 188 0.77 -11.43 -20.87
CA HIS A 188 0.15 -10.38 -21.68
C HIS A 188 -0.05 -10.88 -23.13
N ILE A 189 -1.24 -10.67 -23.69
CA ILE A 189 -1.52 -10.94 -25.11
C ILE A 189 -0.66 -10.00 -25.94
N VAL A 190 -0.81 -8.69 -25.74
CA VAL A 190 0.12 -7.68 -26.25
C VAL A 190 1.16 -7.41 -25.17
N SER A 191 2.44 -7.63 -25.45
CA SER A 191 3.51 -7.50 -24.46
C SER A 191 3.61 -6.08 -23.91
N PHE A 192 4.04 -5.95 -22.66
CA PHE A 192 4.25 -4.66 -22.00
C PHE A 192 5.20 -3.73 -22.79
N SER A 193 6.25 -4.30 -23.39
CA SER A 193 7.21 -3.57 -24.24
C SER A 193 6.58 -2.97 -25.52
N ARG A 194 5.37 -3.41 -25.87
CA ARG A 194 4.58 -2.90 -27.00
C ARG A 194 3.35 -2.11 -26.55
N GLY A 195 3.35 -1.62 -25.30
CA GLY A 195 2.26 -0.83 -24.74
C GLY A 195 1.08 -1.64 -24.22
N GLY A 196 1.24 -2.95 -24.00
CA GLY A 196 0.20 -3.81 -23.46
C GLY A 196 -0.15 -3.45 -22.00
N SER A 197 -1.44 -3.26 -21.72
CA SER A 197 -1.98 -2.87 -20.43
C SER A 197 -2.26 -4.05 -19.50
N ASN A 198 -2.31 -3.81 -18.18
CA ASN A 198 -2.71 -4.78 -17.14
C ASN A 198 -4.24 -4.92 -17.03
N THR A 199 -4.94 -5.12 -18.16
CA THR A 199 -6.39 -5.31 -18.21
C THR A 199 -6.77 -6.76 -18.44
N VAL A 200 -7.98 -7.15 -18.03
CA VAL A 200 -8.51 -8.51 -18.24
C VAL A 200 -8.47 -8.92 -19.70
N ARG A 201 -8.71 -7.98 -20.63
CA ARG A 201 -8.72 -8.24 -22.07
C ARG A 201 -7.33 -8.51 -22.64
N ASN A 202 -6.28 -7.99 -22.01
CA ASN A 202 -4.90 -8.12 -22.46
C ASN A 202 -4.10 -9.18 -21.68
N LEU A 203 -4.72 -9.89 -20.75
CA LEU A 203 -4.08 -10.93 -19.96
C LEU A 203 -4.72 -12.29 -20.21
N GLN A 204 -3.92 -13.35 -20.11
CA GLN A 204 -4.35 -14.73 -20.25
C GLN A 204 -3.56 -15.65 -19.33
N LEU A 205 -4.11 -16.84 -19.01
CA LEU A 205 -3.38 -17.87 -18.28
C LEU A 205 -2.61 -18.75 -19.25
N LEU A 206 -1.30 -18.83 -19.09
CA LEU A 206 -0.44 -19.79 -19.79
C LEU A 206 0.31 -20.66 -18.79
N CYS A 207 0.56 -21.92 -19.12
CA CYS A 207 1.56 -22.70 -18.44
C CYS A 207 2.97 -22.23 -18.86
N GLU A 208 3.97 -22.51 -18.03
CA GLU A 208 5.35 -22.09 -18.27
C GLU A 208 5.86 -22.48 -19.67
N ARG A 209 5.54 -23.68 -20.14
CA ARG A 209 5.90 -24.19 -21.45
C ARG A 209 5.29 -23.37 -22.59
N CYS A 210 3.98 -23.08 -22.53
CA CYS A 210 3.30 -22.30 -23.57
C CYS A 210 3.78 -20.83 -23.55
N LYS A 211 4.03 -20.25 -22.37
CA LYS A 211 4.60 -18.92 -22.25
C LYS A 211 5.98 -18.81 -22.89
N LEU A 212 6.87 -19.76 -22.64
CA LEU A 212 8.19 -19.82 -23.28
C LEU A 212 8.07 -19.97 -24.79
N SER A 213 7.16 -20.82 -25.27
CA SER A 213 6.90 -21.02 -26.72
C SER A 213 6.35 -19.78 -27.39
N LYS A 214 5.46 -19.04 -26.69
CA LYS A 214 4.89 -17.79 -27.20
C LYS A 214 5.95 -16.70 -27.34
N GLY A 215 6.86 -16.57 -26.36
CA GLY A 215 7.86 -15.50 -26.33
C GLY A 215 7.20 -14.12 -26.44
N ASN A 216 7.69 -13.28 -27.38
CA ASN A 216 7.17 -11.93 -27.66
C ASN A 216 6.22 -11.89 -28.89
N ARG A 217 5.73 -13.03 -29.35
CA ARG A 217 4.74 -13.10 -30.44
C ARG A 217 3.36 -12.67 -29.92
N ILE A 218 2.59 -12.02 -30.77
CA ILE A 218 1.17 -11.71 -30.53
C ILE A 218 0.35 -12.90 -30.99
#